data_ec8947385e28d7b2786637f992fdf0da
#
_entry.id   ec8947385e28d7b2786637f992fdf0da
#
_cell.length_a   1.000
_cell.length_b   1.000
_cell.length_c   1.000
_cell.angle_alpha   90.00
_cell.angle_beta   90.00
_cell.angle_gamma   90.00
#
_symmetry.space_group_name_H-M   'P 1'
#
loop_
_entity.id
_entity.type
_entity.pdbx_description
1 polymer ?
#
loop_
_entity_poly.entity_id
_entity_poly.type
_entity_poly.pdbx_seq_one_letter_code
_entity_poly.pdbx_strand_id
1 'polypeptide(L)'
;MYEWGVGADFRLLTIDVSMLYTRTMVQEYRNNRNVFFACHYHVVWCPKYRRKVLVGPIETRLKQIISAVCAEHQAEIEELEVLPDHVHLLVNVDPQFGIHRLTKLIKGRSSRFLRQEFPVLKRKLPSLWTNSYFVSTTGGAPLAIIKQYIEQQNHVLQDISLSDVSDKKARDHPHLLAQAVV
;
A
#
# COMPACT_ATOMS: atom_id res chain seq x y z
N MET A 1 40.34 28.75 49.89
CA MET A 1 39.88 27.45 50.42
C MET A 1 38.39 27.35 50.12
N TYR A 2 38.01 26.92 48.93
CA TYR A 2 36.63 26.56 48.59
C TYR A 2 36.68 25.39 47.63
N GLU A 3 36.36 24.21 48.15
CA GLU A 3 36.09 23.00 47.37
C GLU A 3 34.73 23.13 46.72
N TRP A 4 34.67 22.85 45.43
CA TRP A 4 33.45 22.59 44.71
C TRP A 4 33.51 21.17 44.17
N GLY A 5 32.97 20.23 44.95
CA GLY A 5 32.63 18.91 44.45
C GLY A 5 31.31 18.98 43.69
N VAL A 6 31.34 18.68 42.40
CA VAL A 6 30.15 18.29 41.64
C VAL A 6 30.50 17.06 40.85
N GLY A 7 30.31 15.91 41.47
CA GLY A 7 30.19 14.65 40.78
C GLY A 7 28.87 14.59 40.09
N ALA A 8 28.81 14.94 38.80
CA ALA A 8 27.69 14.59 37.96
C ALA A 8 27.94 13.23 37.35
N ASP A 9 27.26 12.22 37.89
CA ASP A 9 27.16 10.87 37.36
C ASP A 9 26.57 10.90 35.96
N PHE A 10 27.41 10.98 34.92
CA PHE A 10 27.02 10.80 33.52
C PHE A 10 26.96 9.31 33.15
N ARG A 11 26.36 8.51 34.00
CA ARG A 11 25.98 7.14 33.69
C ARG A 11 24.48 7.07 33.46
N LEU A 12 23.99 7.58 32.35
CA LEU A 12 22.65 7.17 31.89
C LEU A 12 22.46 7.67 30.46
N LEU A 13 22.06 6.72 29.63
CA LEU A 13 21.60 6.87 28.25
C LEU A 13 22.64 6.67 27.12
N THR A 14 23.47 5.64 27.23
CA THR A 14 23.80 4.90 26.01
C THR A 14 22.61 4.00 25.70
N ILE A 15 21.58 4.57 25.06
CA ILE A 15 20.59 3.75 24.35
C ILE A 15 21.42 2.99 23.32
N ASP A 16 21.49 1.68 23.49
CA ASP A 16 22.20 0.81 22.57
C ASP A 16 21.49 0.88 21.21
N VAL A 17 22.02 1.76 20.35
CA VAL A 17 21.52 1.99 18.99
C VAL A 17 21.55 0.69 18.19
N SER A 18 22.42 -0.27 18.59
CA SER A 18 22.49 -1.60 17.97
C SER A 18 21.24 -2.42 18.26
N MET A 19 20.66 -2.30 19.46
CA MET A 19 19.38 -2.94 19.82
C MET A 19 18.17 -2.33 19.08
N LEU A 20 18.19 -1.03 18.82
CA LEU A 20 17.17 -0.38 18.01
C LEU A 20 17.32 -0.78 16.53
N TYR A 21 18.54 -0.90 16.03
CA TYR A 21 18.80 -1.31 14.65
C TYR A 21 18.45 -2.78 14.39
N THR A 22 18.68 -3.67 15.35
CA THR A 22 18.31 -5.10 15.25
C THR A 22 16.81 -5.32 15.36
N ARG A 23 16.07 -4.48 16.10
CA ARG A 23 14.61 -4.62 16.22
C ARG A 23 13.86 -4.16 14.96
N THR A 24 14.47 -3.31 14.12
CA THR A 24 13.88 -2.84 12.84
C THR A 24 14.15 -3.79 11.67
N MET A 25 15.02 -4.80 11.84
CA MET A 25 15.45 -5.70 10.77
C MET A 25 14.97 -7.15 10.93
N VAL A 26 14.12 -7.44 11.92
CA VAL A 26 13.53 -8.78 12.03
C VAL A 26 12.47 -8.92 10.96
N GLN A 27 12.84 -9.48 9.83
CA GLN A 27 11.90 -9.92 8.82
C GLN A 27 11.09 -11.07 9.41
N GLU A 28 9.82 -10.83 9.67
CA GLU A 28 8.92 -11.84 10.22
C GLU A 28 8.57 -12.84 9.12
N TYR A 29 9.04 -14.08 9.28
CA TYR A 29 8.72 -15.16 8.36
C TYR A 29 7.39 -15.81 8.76
N ARG A 30 6.52 -15.99 7.80
CA ARG A 30 5.31 -16.80 7.90
C ARG A 30 5.59 -18.23 7.45
N ASN A 31 4.74 -19.16 7.84
CA ASN A 31 4.84 -20.53 7.39
C ASN A 31 3.47 -21.10 7.06
N ASN A 32 3.47 -22.04 6.14
CA ASN A 32 2.41 -23.00 5.93
C ASN A 32 3.00 -24.43 6.12
N ARG A 33 2.24 -25.48 5.79
CA ARG A 33 2.71 -26.87 5.96
C ARG A 33 4.01 -27.18 5.22
N ASN A 34 4.33 -26.48 4.14
CA ASN A 34 5.38 -26.84 3.20
C ASN A 34 6.47 -25.78 3.03
N VAL A 35 6.24 -24.52 3.44
CA VAL A 35 7.17 -23.45 3.14
C VAL A 35 7.18 -22.38 4.23
N PHE A 36 8.37 -21.86 4.52
CA PHE A 36 8.58 -20.60 5.26
C PHE A 36 8.76 -19.49 4.25
N PHE A 37 8.06 -18.35 4.43
CA PHE A 37 8.07 -17.29 3.45
C PHE A 37 7.91 -15.90 4.09
N ALA A 38 8.42 -14.90 3.37
CA ALA A 38 8.19 -13.48 3.62
C ALA A 38 8.05 -12.81 2.25
N CYS A 39 6.90 -13.02 1.62
CA CYS A 39 6.62 -12.59 0.26
C CYS A 39 5.76 -11.32 0.28
N HIS A 40 6.43 -10.18 0.43
CA HIS A 40 5.80 -8.87 0.47
C HIS A 40 5.71 -8.27 -0.93
N TYR A 41 4.52 -7.87 -1.32
CA TYR A 41 4.24 -7.30 -2.63
C TYR A 41 3.56 -5.94 -2.48
N HIS A 42 4.07 -4.96 -3.21
CA HIS A 42 3.39 -3.70 -3.45
C HIS A 42 2.60 -3.81 -4.76
N VAL A 43 1.28 -3.69 -4.68
CA VAL A 43 0.36 -3.82 -5.82
C VAL A 43 -0.38 -2.51 -6.02
N VAL A 44 -0.39 -2.01 -7.27
CA VAL A 44 -1.13 -0.79 -7.63
C VAL A 44 -2.05 -1.07 -8.81
N TRP A 45 -3.32 -0.66 -8.69
CA TRP A 45 -4.27 -0.73 -9.80
C TRP A 45 -5.24 0.45 -9.78
N CYS A 46 -5.85 0.74 -10.93
CA CYS A 46 -6.72 1.90 -11.06
C CYS A 46 -8.08 1.55 -11.73
N PRO A 47 -9.11 2.37 -11.48
CA PRO A 47 -10.34 2.33 -12.24
C PRO A 47 -10.09 2.56 -13.74
N LYS A 48 -11.00 2.06 -14.57
CA LYS A 48 -10.97 2.28 -16.02
C LYS A 48 -10.87 3.78 -16.30
N TYR A 49 -9.94 4.15 -17.18
CA TYR A 49 -9.63 5.54 -17.55
C TYR A 49 -9.16 6.43 -16.36
N ARG A 50 -8.59 5.85 -15.32
CA ARG A 50 -8.18 6.56 -14.08
C ARG A 50 -9.25 7.53 -13.56
N ARG A 51 -10.52 7.15 -13.67
CA ARG A 51 -11.61 7.99 -13.16
C ARG A 51 -11.60 8.07 -11.65
N LYS A 52 -11.72 9.28 -11.12
CA LYS A 52 -11.82 9.56 -9.68
C LYS A 52 -13.20 9.13 -9.15
N VAL A 53 -13.37 7.83 -8.91
CA VAL A 53 -14.64 7.24 -8.48
C VAL A 53 -14.57 6.53 -7.12
N LEU A 54 -13.36 6.35 -6.56
CA LEU A 54 -13.15 5.65 -5.30
C LEU A 54 -13.21 6.63 -4.13
N VAL A 55 -14.38 7.21 -3.88
CA VAL A 55 -14.57 8.24 -2.87
C VAL A 55 -15.74 7.92 -1.93
N GLY A 56 -15.61 8.35 -0.67
CA GLY A 56 -16.66 8.23 0.34
C GLY A 56 -17.11 6.78 0.57
N PRO A 57 -18.43 6.47 0.48
CA PRO A 57 -18.92 5.12 0.76
C PRO A 57 -18.32 4.03 -0.14
N ILE A 58 -17.94 4.38 -1.38
CA ILE A 58 -17.30 3.45 -2.32
C ILE A 58 -15.91 3.05 -1.82
N GLU A 59 -15.13 4.00 -1.34
CA GLU A 59 -13.82 3.76 -0.74
C GLU A 59 -13.92 2.84 0.47
N THR A 60 -14.78 3.18 1.44
CA THR A 60 -14.99 2.39 2.64
C THR A 60 -15.39 0.96 2.30
N ARG A 61 -16.33 0.80 1.37
CA ARG A 61 -16.80 -0.52 0.94
C ARG A 61 -15.70 -1.31 0.22
N LEU A 62 -14.90 -0.65 -0.60
CA LEU A 62 -13.76 -1.25 -1.28
C LEU A 62 -12.73 -1.81 -0.27
N LYS A 63 -12.37 -1.03 0.76
CA LYS A 63 -11.46 -1.48 1.83
C LYS A 63 -12.00 -2.74 2.52
N GLN A 64 -13.29 -2.78 2.84
CA GLN A 64 -13.95 -3.96 3.43
C GLN A 64 -13.83 -5.20 2.51
N ILE A 65 -14.09 -5.05 1.21
CA ILE A 65 -14.02 -6.16 0.25
C ILE A 65 -12.59 -6.68 0.13
N ILE A 66 -11.61 -5.79 0.06
CA ILE A 66 -10.19 -6.16 -0.01
C ILE A 66 -9.80 -6.95 1.25
N SER A 67 -10.14 -6.43 2.44
CA SER A 67 -9.84 -7.09 3.71
C SER A 67 -10.48 -8.48 3.81
N ALA A 68 -11.74 -8.62 3.39
CA ALA A 68 -12.43 -9.90 3.37
C ALA A 68 -11.75 -10.92 2.45
N VAL A 69 -11.35 -10.51 1.23
CA VAL A 69 -10.66 -11.39 0.28
C VAL A 69 -9.30 -11.81 0.82
N CYS A 70 -8.54 -10.89 1.40
CA CYS A 70 -7.24 -11.18 1.99
C CYS A 70 -7.37 -12.17 3.16
N ALA A 71 -8.33 -11.95 4.07
CA ALA A 71 -8.59 -12.84 5.19
C ALA A 71 -8.98 -14.25 4.75
N GLU A 72 -9.85 -14.41 3.74
CA GLU A 72 -10.26 -15.71 3.19
C GLU A 72 -9.08 -16.51 2.64
N HIS A 73 -8.05 -15.83 2.15
CA HIS A 73 -6.88 -16.47 1.54
C HIS A 73 -5.62 -16.34 2.40
N GLN A 74 -5.78 -16.01 3.68
CA GLN A 74 -4.68 -15.90 4.65
C GLN A 74 -3.56 -14.94 4.18
N ALA A 75 -3.91 -13.94 3.38
CA ALA A 75 -3.00 -12.87 2.99
C ALA A 75 -3.03 -11.77 4.06
N GLU A 76 -1.87 -11.30 4.48
CA GLU A 76 -1.74 -10.26 5.49
C GLU A 76 -1.57 -8.91 4.84
N ILE A 77 -2.53 -8.02 5.08
CA ILE A 77 -2.45 -6.62 4.65
C ILE A 77 -1.54 -5.87 5.62
N GLU A 78 -0.48 -5.30 5.09
CA GLU A 78 0.44 -4.46 5.84
C GLU A 78 0.10 -2.97 5.70
N GLU A 79 -0.32 -2.58 4.48
CA GLU A 79 -0.79 -1.24 4.20
C GLU A 79 -1.84 -1.29 3.09
N LEU A 80 -2.91 -0.51 3.23
CA LEU A 80 -3.97 -0.37 2.24
C LEU A 80 -4.40 1.09 2.12
N GLU A 81 -4.03 1.70 1.01
CA GLU A 81 -4.43 3.05 0.70
C GLU A 81 -5.32 3.08 -0.54
N VAL A 82 -6.46 3.73 -0.41
CA VAL A 82 -7.43 3.91 -1.52
C VAL A 82 -7.52 5.39 -1.83
N LEU A 83 -6.94 5.76 -2.97
CA LEU A 83 -7.01 7.10 -3.52
C LEU A 83 -8.19 7.22 -4.50
N PRO A 84 -8.68 8.40 -4.82
CA PRO A 84 -9.83 8.56 -5.69
C PRO A 84 -9.73 7.85 -7.04
N ASP A 85 -8.52 7.70 -7.61
CA ASP A 85 -8.26 7.18 -8.95
C ASP A 85 -7.34 5.95 -8.99
N HIS A 86 -6.86 5.46 -7.84
CA HIS A 86 -6.04 4.24 -7.74
C HIS A 86 -6.01 3.66 -6.33
N VAL A 87 -5.46 2.46 -6.20
CA VAL A 87 -5.31 1.73 -4.93
C VAL A 87 -3.87 1.28 -4.79
N HIS A 88 -3.29 1.48 -3.61
CA HIS A 88 -2.06 0.86 -3.16
C HIS A 88 -2.37 -0.22 -2.15
N LEU A 89 -1.80 -1.39 -2.35
CA LEU A 89 -1.91 -2.51 -1.43
C LEU A 89 -0.52 -3.09 -1.18
N LEU A 90 -0.06 -3.05 0.07
CA LEU A 90 1.10 -3.75 0.53
C LEU A 90 0.64 -5.01 1.27
N VAL A 91 1.03 -6.17 0.79
CA VAL A 91 0.47 -7.45 1.25
C VAL A 91 1.50 -8.55 1.27
N ASN A 92 1.50 -9.36 2.34
CA ASN A 92 2.28 -10.58 2.44
C ASN A 92 1.42 -11.79 2.04
N VAL A 93 1.82 -12.51 1.01
CA VAL A 93 1.03 -13.57 0.37
C VAL A 93 1.82 -14.87 0.31
N ASP A 94 1.15 -15.97 0.61
CA ASP A 94 1.69 -17.31 0.41
C ASP A 94 2.12 -17.50 -1.07
N PRO A 95 3.41 -17.85 -1.33
CA PRO A 95 3.92 -18.00 -2.69
C PRO A 95 3.20 -19.11 -3.47
N GLN A 96 2.67 -20.15 -2.81
CA GLN A 96 1.90 -21.21 -3.46
C GLN A 96 0.53 -20.72 -3.93
N PHE A 97 -0.09 -19.78 -3.21
CA PHE A 97 -1.32 -19.15 -3.65
C PHE A 97 -1.07 -18.12 -4.75
N GLY A 98 -0.09 -17.25 -4.56
CA GLY A 98 0.44 -16.31 -5.52
C GLY A 98 -0.31 -14.99 -5.62
N ILE A 99 0.46 -13.90 -5.77
CA ILE A 99 -0.05 -12.53 -5.82
C ILE A 99 -0.98 -12.27 -7.02
N HIS A 100 -0.72 -12.88 -8.17
CA HIS A 100 -1.58 -12.73 -9.34
C HIS A 100 -3.02 -13.21 -9.06
N ARG A 101 -3.15 -14.37 -8.43
CA ARG A 101 -4.45 -14.97 -8.08
C ARG A 101 -5.18 -14.08 -7.07
N LEU A 102 -4.48 -13.60 -6.04
CA LEU A 102 -5.05 -12.68 -5.06
C LEU A 102 -5.59 -11.41 -5.72
N THR A 103 -4.75 -10.73 -6.52
CA THR A 103 -5.12 -9.49 -7.22
C THR A 103 -6.33 -9.70 -8.13
N LYS A 104 -6.37 -10.80 -8.87
CA LYS A 104 -7.50 -11.15 -9.75
C LYS A 104 -8.81 -11.33 -8.96
N LEU A 105 -8.74 -12.00 -7.80
CA LEU A 105 -9.90 -12.18 -6.92
C LEU A 105 -10.38 -10.86 -6.33
N ILE A 106 -9.48 -10.02 -5.82
CA ILE A 106 -9.80 -8.69 -5.31
C ILE A 106 -10.49 -7.85 -6.38
N LYS A 107 -9.89 -7.72 -7.56
CA LYS A 107 -10.45 -6.91 -8.66
C LYS A 107 -11.80 -7.45 -9.14
N GLY A 108 -11.93 -8.77 -9.28
CA GLY A 108 -13.18 -9.40 -9.71
C GLY A 108 -14.31 -9.22 -8.70
N ARG A 109 -14.07 -9.52 -7.43
CA ARG A 109 -15.05 -9.41 -6.35
C ARG A 109 -15.46 -7.95 -6.11
N SER A 110 -14.50 -7.04 -6.00
CA SER A 110 -14.79 -5.62 -5.80
C SER A 110 -15.53 -5.01 -6.98
N SER A 111 -15.18 -5.34 -8.23
CA SER A 111 -15.92 -4.90 -9.41
C SER A 111 -17.39 -5.36 -9.38
N ARG A 112 -17.63 -6.60 -9.00
CA ARG A 112 -18.98 -7.16 -8.92
C ARG A 112 -19.81 -6.44 -7.86
N PHE A 113 -19.34 -6.42 -6.60
CA PHE A 113 -20.11 -5.87 -5.49
C PHE A 113 -20.29 -4.36 -5.59
N LEU A 114 -19.21 -3.60 -5.85
CA LEU A 114 -19.32 -2.15 -5.96
C LEU A 114 -20.27 -1.72 -7.09
N ARG A 115 -20.27 -2.42 -8.21
CA ARG A 115 -21.18 -2.11 -9.31
C ARG A 115 -22.63 -2.53 -9.04
N GLN A 116 -22.87 -3.47 -8.13
CA GLN A 116 -24.21 -3.83 -7.67
C GLN A 116 -24.74 -2.82 -6.64
N GLU A 117 -23.91 -2.47 -5.65
CA GLU A 117 -24.26 -1.57 -4.56
C GLU A 117 -24.30 -0.10 -4.99
N PHE A 118 -23.45 0.28 -5.97
CA PHE A 118 -23.35 1.66 -6.48
C PHE A 118 -23.63 1.73 -8.00
N PRO A 119 -24.90 1.83 -8.43
CA PRO A 119 -25.26 1.83 -9.86
C PRO A 119 -24.63 2.96 -10.68
N VAL A 120 -24.20 4.05 -10.02
CA VAL A 120 -23.47 5.15 -10.66
C VAL A 120 -22.18 4.68 -11.34
N LEU A 121 -21.52 3.64 -10.78
CA LEU A 121 -20.31 3.06 -11.37
C LEU A 121 -20.60 2.35 -12.70
N LYS A 122 -21.76 1.70 -12.83
CA LYS A 122 -22.18 1.09 -14.11
C LYS A 122 -22.43 2.14 -15.20
N ARG A 123 -22.98 3.29 -14.82
CA ARG A 123 -23.25 4.39 -15.78
C ARG A 123 -22.01 5.11 -16.23
N LYS A 124 -21.01 5.25 -15.33
CA LYS A 124 -19.78 6.01 -15.61
C LYS A 124 -18.69 5.18 -16.29
N LEU A 125 -18.70 3.85 -16.12
CA LEU A 125 -17.61 2.98 -16.54
C LEU A 125 -18.12 1.67 -17.17
N PRO A 126 -17.59 1.25 -18.34
CA PRO A 126 -17.96 -0.03 -18.95
C PRO A 126 -17.47 -1.22 -18.09
N SER A 127 -16.30 -1.09 -17.46
CA SER A 127 -15.79 -1.97 -16.40
C SER A 127 -15.24 -1.12 -15.28
N LEU A 128 -15.22 -1.62 -14.02
CA LEU A 128 -14.69 -0.82 -12.92
C LEU A 128 -13.18 -0.63 -13.04
N TRP A 129 -12.45 -1.72 -13.27
CA TRP A 129 -10.99 -1.75 -13.28
C TRP A 129 -10.40 -1.80 -14.69
N THR A 130 -9.18 -1.28 -14.86
CA THR A 130 -8.31 -1.62 -15.98
C THR A 130 -7.99 -3.11 -15.94
N ASN A 131 -7.58 -3.73 -17.05
CA ASN A 131 -7.10 -5.12 -17.03
C ASN A 131 -5.74 -5.25 -16.34
N SER A 132 -4.86 -4.29 -16.58
CA SER A 132 -3.51 -4.23 -16.01
C SER A 132 -3.51 -3.86 -14.53
N TYR A 133 -2.41 -4.13 -13.88
CA TYR A 133 -2.01 -3.67 -12.56
C TYR A 133 -0.48 -3.69 -12.50
N PHE A 134 0.08 -2.92 -11.59
CA PHE A 134 1.51 -2.94 -11.26
C PHE A 134 1.72 -3.86 -10.05
N VAL A 135 2.82 -4.59 -10.05
CA VAL A 135 3.27 -5.36 -8.88
C VAL A 135 4.79 -5.34 -8.81
N SER A 136 5.32 -5.10 -7.62
CA SER A 136 6.74 -5.26 -7.30
C SER A 136 6.87 -6.01 -5.99
N THR A 137 7.98 -6.72 -5.83
CA THR A 137 8.40 -7.23 -4.51
C THR A 137 9.12 -6.12 -3.76
N THR A 138 9.02 -6.11 -2.44
CA THR A 138 9.67 -5.08 -1.63
C THR A 138 11.17 -5.34 -1.41
N GLY A 139 11.70 -6.46 -1.92
CA GLY A 139 13.14 -6.73 -2.08
C GLY A 139 14.02 -6.58 -0.84
N GLY A 140 13.48 -6.70 0.39
CA GLY A 140 14.24 -6.47 1.64
C GLY A 140 14.40 -4.99 2.00
N ALA A 141 13.81 -4.06 1.23
CA ALA A 141 13.72 -2.68 1.68
C ALA A 141 12.93 -2.62 2.99
N PRO A 142 13.37 -1.82 3.99
CA PRO A 142 12.65 -1.69 5.24
C PRO A 142 11.18 -1.33 4.97
N LEU A 143 10.27 -2.15 5.48
CA LEU A 143 8.82 -1.98 5.30
C LEU A 143 8.36 -0.57 5.69
N ALA A 144 9.03 0.03 6.69
CA ALA A 144 8.80 1.39 7.14
C ALA A 144 9.02 2.42 6.02
N ILE A 145 10.04 2.26 5.17
CA ILE A 145 10.32 3.18 4.05
C ILE A 145 9.23 3.09 2.99
N ILE A 146 8.74 1.88 2.71
CA ILE A 146 7.68 1.67 1.71
C ILE A 146 6.35 2.22 2.23
N LYS A 147 6.04 2.00 3.51
CA LYS A 147 4.87 2.59 4.16
C LYS A 147 4.92 4.11 4.12
N GLN A 148 6.04 4.70 4.53
CA GLN A 148 6.25 6.14 4.50
C GLN A 148 6.11 6.71 3.07
N TYR A 149 6.61 6.02 2.05
CA TYR A 149 6.44 6.42 0.66
C TYR A 149 4.97 6.41 0.23
N ILE A 150 4.21 5.38 0.59
CA ILE A 150 2.77 5.28 0.29
C ILE A 150 1.99 6.40 0.98
N GLU A 151 2.29 6.69 2.25
CA GLU A 151 1.68 7.77 3.02
C GLU A 151 2.01 9.16 2.44
N GLN A 152 3.26 9.38 2.03
CA GLN A 152 3.69 10.68 1.47
C GLN A 152 3.05 10.99 0.12
N GLN A 153 2.72 9.98 -0.69
CA GLN A 153 1.98 10.20 -1.95
C GLN A 153 0.61 10.83 -1.71
N ASN A 154 -0.03 10.57 -0.57
CA ASN A 154 -1.29 11.18 -0.20
C ASN A 154 -1.18 12.69 0.08
N HIS A 155 -0.10 13.12 0.72
CA HIS A 155 0.12 14.54 1.03
C HIS A 155 0.43 15.37 -0.21
N VAL A 156 1.27 14.85 -1.11
CA VAL A 156 1.64 15.55 -2.36
C VAL A 156 0.42 15.75 -3.28
N LEU A 157 -0.51 14.79 -3.32
CA LEU A 157 -1.72 14.91 -4.14
C LEU A 157 -2.78 15.85 -3.54
N GLN A 158 -2.78 16.06 -2.23
CA GLN A 158 -3.62 17.06 -1.58
C GLN A 158 -3.14 18.48 -1.89
N ASP A 159 -1.83 18.72 -1.91
CA ASP A 159 -1.23 20.03 -2.21
C ASP A 159 -1.36 20.40 -3.69
N ILE A 160 -1.26 19.45 -4.62
CA ILE A 160 -1.41 19.67 -6.07
C ILE A 160 -2.89 19.93 -6.45
N SER A 161 -3.86 19.44 -5.67
CA SER A 161 -5.28 19.66 -5.95
C SER A 161 -5.74 21.11 -5.71
N LEU A 162 -4.90 21.94 -5.12
CA LEU A 162 -5.16 23.35 -4.88
C LEU A 162 -4.48 24.28 -5.89
N SER A 163 -3.54 23.82 -6.70
CA SER A 163 -2.73 24.69 -7.55
C SER A 163 -2.84 24.50 -9.07
N ASP A 164 -3.38 23.39 -9.62
CA ASP A 164 -3.39 23.23 -11.09
C ASP A 164 -4.61 22.53 -11.67
N VAL A 165 -5.53 23.34 -12.16
CA VAL A 165 -6.55 23.01 -13.16
C VAL A 165 -6.01 23.41 -14.54
N SER A 166 -4.86 22.87 -14.96
CA SER A 166 -4.49 22.91 -16.41
C SER A 166 -3.28 22.03 -16.71
N ASP A 167 -3.46 20.72 -16.89
CA ASP A 167 -2.69 20.07 -17.93
C ASP A 167 -3.36 18.80 -18.46
N LYS A 168 -3.61 18.82 -19.75
CA LYS A 168 -4.44 17.90 -20.51
C LYS A 168 -3.65 16.73 -21.11
N LYS A 169 -2.39 16.50 -20.68
CA LYS A 169 -1.44 15.67 -21.41
C LYS A 169 -0.98 14.35 -20.76
N ALA A 170 -1.49 14.00 -19.58
CA ALA A 170 -1.08 12.76 -18.88
C ALA A 170 -2.03 11.56 -19.08
N ARG A 171 -2.75 11.48 -20.20
CA ARG A 171 -3.89 10.52 -20.33
C ARG A 171 -3.54 9.12 -20.82
N ASP A 172 -2.35 8.83 -21.33
CA ASP A 172 -2.19 7.61 -22.13
C ASP A 172 -1.03 6.64 -21.77
N HIS A 173 -0.24 6.87 -20.71
CA HIS A 173 0.89 5.98 -20.42
C HIS A 173 0.98 5.49 -18.97
N PRO A 174 0.49 4.28 -18.68
CA PRO A 174 0.62 3.67 -17.34
C PRO A 174 2.06 3.28 -16.97
N HIS A 175 3.00 3.28 -17.93
CA HIS A 175 4.40 2.93 -17.70
C HIS A 175 5.24 4.05 -17.06
N LEU A 176 4.76 5.28 -17.02
CA LEU A 176 5.46 6.38 -16.33
C LEU A 176 5.41 6.28 -14.80
N LEU A 177 4.52 5.47 -14.23
CA LEU A 177 4.49 5.21 -12.79
C LEU A 177 5.64 4.30 -12.32
N ALA A 178 6.23 3.53 -13.24
CA ALA A 178 7.36 2.66 -12.94
C ALA A 178 8.70 3.41 -12.81
N GLN A 179 8.82 4.60 -13.36
CA GLN A 179 10.07 5.39 -13.33
C GLN A 179 10.23 6.27 -12.08
N ALA A 180 9.17 6.41 -11.27
CA ALA A 180 9.24 7.15 -10.01
C ALA A 180 9.62 6.28 -8.81
N VAL A 181 10.01 5.03 -9.03
CA VAL A 181 10.32 4.02 -7.98
C VAL A 181 11.78 3.54 -8.07
N VAL A 182 12.68 4.31 -8.72
CA VAL A 182 14.12 4.04 -8.68
C VAL A 182 14.85 5.13 -7.92
#